data_680f1cde161d8c81225dcae0b978c199
#
_entry.id   680f1cde161d8c81225dcae0b978c199
#
_cell.length_a   1.000
_cell.length_b   1.000
_cell.length_c   1.000
_cell.angle_alpha   90.00
_cell.angle_beta   90.00
_cell.angle_gamma   90.00
#
_symmetry.space_group_name_H-M   'P 1'
#
loop_
_entity.id
_entity.type
_entity.pdbx_description
1 polymer ?
#
loop_
_entity_poly.entity_id
_entity_poly.type
_entity_poly.pdbx_seq_one_letter_code
_entity_poly.pdbx_strand_id
1 'polypeptide(L)'
;VASGALVDATDGRQAATGALQTAHRYIACENVQATITCTQTGTLLLSAGAYVTRYVDVPATAWYAPYVEYATVNKLMSGIGNRCFSPDTVLTRGMFVTVLGQLAQIDEDAYPGTSFNDVEIGRWYAPFVEWAAQHGVVSGTGNGRFEPNAPITREQMASIVARYVQSTGATLPTITDPVVFKDMDAVSGWALEGVELMRMTGIISGDEKGYFLPLGQATRAQAATVFTQLREAILRAET
;
A
#
# COMPACT_ATOMS: atom_id res chain seq x y z
N VAL A 1 20.73 10.95 -17.65
CA VAL A 1 20.13 10.91 -16.31
C VAL A 1 20.98 9.97 -15.48
N ALA A 2 21.41 10.40 -14.29
CA ALA A 2 22.14 9.51 -13.39
C ALA A 2 21.23 8.35 -12.98
N SER A 3 21.80 7.15 -12.87
CA SER A 3 21.10 5.97 -12.35
C SER A 3 20.47 6.33 -10.99
N GLY A 4 19.16 6.11 -10.84
CA GLY A 4 18.43 6.43 -9.62
C GLY A 4 17.81 7.84 -9.54
N ALA A 5 17.83 8.63 -10.62
CA ALA A 5 17.11 9.90 -10.64
C ALA A 5 15.59 9.64 -10.68
N LEU A 6 14.86 10.34 -9.80
CA LEU A 6 13.40 10.38 -9.84
C LEU A 6 12.95 11.26 -11.02
N VAL A 7 12.01 10.79 -11.78
CA VAL A 7 11.45 11.53 -12.92
C VAL A 7 9.95 11.62 -12.75
N ASP A 8 9.40 12.80 -12.96
CA ASP A 8 7.97 13.00 -13.00
C ASP A 8 7.39 12.30 -14.23
N ALA A 9 6.57 11.29 -14.00
CA ALA A 9 5.94 10.52 -15.07
C ALA A 9 4.76 11.25 -15.74
N THR A 10 4.29 12.38 -15.17
CA THR A 10 3.12 13.09 -15.65
C THR A 10 3.51 14.20 -16.63
N ASP A 11 4.52 15.00 -16.31
CA ASP A 11 4.97 16.10 -17.17
C ASP A 11 6.35 15.88 -17.80
N GLY A 12 6.98 14.77 -17.51
CA GLY A 12 8.26 14.39 -18.10
C GLY A 12 9.44 15.29 -17.71
N ARG A 13 9.27 16.17 -16.74
CA ARG A 13 10.35 17.08 -16.33
C ARG A 13 11.32 16.35 -15.44
N GLN A 14 12.57 16.40 -15.83
CA GLN A 14 13.64 16.09 -14.90
C GLN A 14 13.77 17.26 -13.91
N ALA A 15 13.92 16.96 -12.66
CA ALA A 15 14.43 17.92 -11.73
C ALA A 15 15.88 18.24 -12.09
N ALA A 16 16.09 19.23 -12.92
CA ALA A 16 17.43 19.69 -13.33
C ALA A 16 18.30 20.12 -12.13
N THR A 17 17.68 20.28 -10.99
CA THR A 17 18.28 20.74 -9.73
C THR A 17 18.10 19.76 -8.58
N GLY A 18 17.61 18.55 -8.82
CA GLY A 18 17.31 17.58 -7.77
C GLY A 18 15.99 17.82 -7.02
N ALA A 19 15.24 18.87 -7.39
CA ALA A 19 13.92 19.13 -6.80
C ALA A 19 12.83 18.72 -7.79
N LEU A 20 12.16 17.63 -7.50
CA LEU A 20 10.96 17.19 -8.21
C LEU A 20 9.76 17.91 -7.62
N GLN A 21 8.88 18.41 -8.44
CA GLN A 21 7.68 19.08 -7.97
C GLN A 21 6.65 18.08 -7.45
N THR A 22 6.01 18.43 -6.37
CA THR A 22 5.37 17.56 -5.39
C THR A 22 3.97 17.01 -5.75
N ALA A 23 3.51 17.15 -6.98
CA ALA A 23 2.14 16.70 -7.34
C ALA A 23 2.07 15.38 -8.14
N HIS A 24 3.18 14.66 -8.28
CA HIS A 24 3.30 13.63 -9.31
C HIS A 24 3.77 12.29 -8.75
N ARG A 25 3.36 11.22 -9.41
CA ARG A 25 3.69 9.85 -8.99
C ARG A 25 5.15 9.54 -9.32
N TYR A 26 5.97 9.38 -8.29
CA TYR A 26 7.34 8.94 -8.44
C TYR A 26 7.46 7.46 -8.12
N ILE A 27 8.00 6.71 -9.05
CA ILE A 27 8.42 5.33 -8.82
C ILE A 27 9.94 5.35 -8.80
N ALA A 28 10.53 5.14 -7.62
CA ALA A 28 11.96 4.98 -7.49
C ALA A 28 12.34 3.59 -8.03
N CYS A 29 12.96 3.55 -9.20
CA CYS A 29 13.46 2.32 -9.79
C CYS A 29 14.99 2.34 -9.76
N GLU A 30 15.60 1.36 -9.13
CA GLU A 30 17.03 1.09 -9.30
C GLU A 30 17.25 0.39 -10.66
N ASN A 31 18.25 0.86 -11.43
CA ASN A 31 18.66 0.29 -12.72
C ASN A 31 17.70 0.49 -13.90
N VAL A 32 16.94 1.57 -13.94
CA VAL A 32 16.20 1.97 -15.14
C VAL A 32 17.12 2.77 -16.08
N GLN A 33 17.34 2.29 -17.29
CA GLN A 33 17.86 3.11 -18.37
C GLN A 33 16.68 3.83 -19.03
N ALA A 34 16.56 5.13 -18.78
CA ALA A 34 15.57 5.96 -19.43
C ALA A 34 16.25 6.75 -20.55
N THR A 35 15.72 6.72 -21.75
CA THR A 35 16.11 7.61 -22.83
C THR A 35 15.21 8.84 -22.79
N ILE A 36 15.82 10.00 -22.60
CA ILE A 36 15.10 11.27 -22.57
C ILE A 36 15.24 11.91 -23.96
N THR A 37 14.14 12.10 -24.65
CA THR A 37 14.10 12.82 -25.92
C THR A 37 13.39 14.14 -25.72
N CYS A 38 14.10 15.27 -25.85
CA CYS A 38 13.48 16.58 -25.92
C CYS A 38 12.96 16.85 -27.31
N THR A 39 11.68 17.13 -27.43
CA THR A 39 11.09 17.66 -28.66
C THR A 39 11.27 19.18 -28.72
N GLN A 40 11.16 19.77 -29.91
CA GLN A 40 11.27 21.23 -30.10
C GLN A 40 10.24 22.06 -29.31
N THR A 41 9.21 21.41 -28.79
CA THR A 41 8.18 22.03 -27.95
C THR A 41 8.47 21.97 -26.46
N GLY A 42 9.60 21.43 -26.05
CA GLY A 42 9.97 21.29 -24.65
C GLY A 42 9.29 20.12 -23.92
N THR A 43 8.57 19.26 -24.62
CA THR A 43 7.99 18.04 -24.04
C THR A 43 9.05 16.96 -23.91
N LEU A 44 9.28 16.47 -22.72
CA LEU A 44 10.14 15.32 -22.44
C LEU A 44 9.34 14.02 -22.60
N LEU A 45 9.75 13.19 -23.53
CA LEU A 45 9.22 11.83 -23.65
C LEU A 45 10.22 10.88 -22.95
N LEU A 46 9.75 10.21 -21.92
CA LEU A 46 10.50 9.15 -21.27
C LEU A 46 10.10 7.81 -21.89
N SER A 47 11.00 7.18 -22.60
CA SER A 47 10.88 5.76 -22.90
C SER A 47 11.66 4.99 -21.86
N ALA A 48 10.99 4.30 -20.96
CA ALA A 48 11.64 3.35 -20.08
C ALA A 48 12.13 2.17 -20.93
N GLY A 49 13.42 1.85 -20.84
CA GLY A 49 13.91 0.54 -21.24
C GLY A 49 13.22 -0.57 -20.44
N ALA A 50 13.43 -1.83 -20.78
CA ALA A 50 12.80 -2.93 -20.08
C ALA A 50 12.97 -2.78 -18.55
N TYR A 51 11.87 -2.58 -17.85
CA TYR A 51 11.83 -2.54 -16.39
C TYR A 51 12.24 -3.91 -15.86
N VAL A 52 13.32 -3.95 -15.09
CA VAL A 52 13.77 -5.20 -14.46
C VAL A 52 13.40 -5.15 -13.00
N THR A 53 12.45 -5.98 -12.60
CA THR A 53 12.08 -6.12 -11.19
C THR A 53 13.20 -6.81 -10.42
N ARG A 54 13.37 -6.47 -9.15
CA ARG A 54 14.33 -7.15 -8.25
C ARG A 54 13.93 -8.58 -7.90
N TYR A 55 12.66 -8.93 -8.13
CA TYR A 55 12.08 -10.24 -7.83
C TYR A 55 11.86 -11.05 -9.09
N VAL A 56 12.27 -12.31 -9.08
CA VAL A 56 12.16 -13.20 -10.25
C VAL A 56 10.72 -13.64 -10.52
N ASP A 57 9.85 -13.56 -9.52
CA ASP A 57 8.44 -13.91 -9.57
C ASP A 57 7.50 -12.71 -9.75
N VAL A 58 8.07 -11.53 -10.05
CA VAL A 58 7.33 -10.30 -10.36
C VAL A 58 7.63 -9.90 -11.79
N PRO A 59 6.82 -10.30 -12.79
CA PRO A 59 7.03 -9.88 -14.16
C PRO A 59 6.94 -8.35 -14.29
N ALA A 60 7.82 -7.76 -15.09
CA ALA A 60 7.84 -6.31 -15.31
C ALA A 60 6.53 -5.77 -15.91
N THR A 61 5.77 -6.62 -16.60
CA THR A 61 4.48 -6.30 -17.20
C THR A 61 3.30 -6.50 -16.25
N ALA A 62 3.53 -7.05 -15.05
CA ALA A 62 2.47 -7.25 -14.08
C ALA A 62 1.97 -5.89 -13.57
N TRP A 63 0.65 -5.73 -13.45
CA TRP A 63 0.02 -4.50 -12.97
C TRP A 63 0.52 -4.04 -11.59
N TYR A 64 0.94 -4.99 -10.77
CA TYR A 64 1.44 -4.75 -9.41
C TYR A 64 2.96 -4.50 -9.35
N ALA A 65 3.70 -4.69 -10.43
CA ALA A 65 5.15 -4.59 -10.40
C ALA A 65 5.68 -3.25 -9.86
N PRO A 66 5.16 -2.08 -10.28
CA PRO A 66 5.60 -0.79 -9.74
C PRO A 66 5.28 -0.63 -8.25
N TYR A 67 4.15 -1.17 -7.78
CA TYR A 67 3.76 -1.10 -6.38
C TYR A 67 4.61 -2.00 -5.48
N VAL A 68 4.96 -3.19 -5.96
CA VAL A 68 5.88 -4.11 -5.27
C VAL A 68 7.27 -3.47 -5.14
N GLU A 69 7.77 -2.84 -6.20
CA GLU A 69 9.05 -2.14 -6.17
C GLU A 69 9.02 -0.96 -5.19
N TYR A 70 7.98 -0.12 -5.26
CA TYR A 70 7.79 1.00 -4.33
C TYR A 70 7.74 0.53 -2.88
N ALA A 71 6.92 -0.48 -2.58
CA ALA A 71 6.78 -1.01 -1.23
C ALA A 71 8.11 -1.57 -0.70
N THR A 72 8.93 -2.17 -1.57
CA THR A 72 10.24 -2.73 -1.19
C THR A 72 11.27 -1.63 -0.96
N VAL A 73 11.38 -0.66 -1.85
CA VAL A 73 12.33 0.48 -1.72
C VAL A 73 12.03 1.28 -0.46
N ASN A 74 10.77 1.48 -0.16
CA ASN A 74 10.33 2.21 1.02
C ASN A 74 10.27 1.35 2.29
N LYS A 75 10.77 0.12 2.26
CA LYS A 75 10.84 -0.82 3.40
C LYS A 75 9.47 -1.16 4.03
N LEU A 76 8.39 -0.99 3.27
CA LEU A 76 7.05 -1.38 3.72
C LEU A 76 6.85 -2.88 3.63
N MET A 77 7.35 -3.50 2.56
CA MET A 77 7.29 -4.93 2.36
C MET A 77 8.62 -5.44 1.81
N SER A 78 9.01 -6.65 2.20
CA SER A 78 10.22 -7.32 1.72
C SER A 78 9.89 -8.61 0.97
N GLY A 79 10.85 -9.13 0.22
CA GLY A 79 10.76 -10.48 -0.37
C GLY A 79 10.81 -11.56 0.70
N ILE A 80 10.46 -12.78 0.28
CA ILE A 80 10.43 -13.98 1.14
C ILE A 80 11.74 -14.80 1.06
N GLY A 81 12.78 -14.28 0.40
CA GLY A 81 14.02 -14.99 0.11
C GLY A 81 14.12 -15.40 -1.36
N ASN A 82 15.29 -15.87 -1.77
CA ASN A 82 15.59 -16.35 -3.13
C ASN A 82 15.17 -15.38 -4.27
N ARG A 83 15.22 -14.09 -4.00
CA ARG A 83 14.73 -13.03 -4.91
C ARG A 83 13.25 -13.21 -5.31
N CYS A 84 12.42 -13.77 -4.42
CA CYS A 84 10.98 -13.90 -4.61
C CYS A 84 10.21 -12.93 -3.71
N PHE A 85 9.15 -12.34 -4.24
CA PHE A 85 8.19 -11.51 -3.50
C PHE A 85 6.95 -12.30 -3.08
N SER A 86 6.59 -13.31 -3.85
CA SER A 86 5.38 -14.14 -3.68
C SER A 86 4.07 -13.33 -3.82
N PRO A 87 3.83 -12.67 -4.97
CA PRO A 87 2.75 -11.71 -5.15
C PRO A 87 1.35 -12.28 -4.87
N ASP A 88 1.12 -13.54 -5.21
CA ASP A 88 -0.18 -14.22 -5.10
C ASP A 88 -0.43 -14.85 -3.72
N THR A 89 0.56 -14.82 -2.84
CA THR A 89 0.37 -15.35 -1.48
C THR A 89 -0.62 -14.49 -0.71
N VAL A 90 -1.59 -15.15 -0.10
CA VAL A 90 -2.59 -14.50 0.75
C VAL A 90 -1.93 -13.93 2.00
N LEU A 91 -2.23 -12.67 2.33
CA LEU A 91 -1.77 -12.05 3.56
C LEU A 91 -2.59 -12.55 4.76
N THR A 92 -1.88 -12.72 5.89
CA THR A 92 -2.54 -12.86 7.17
C THR A 92 -2.83 -11.49 7.79
N ARG A 93 -3.74 -11.46 8.76
CA ARG A 93 -4.08 -10.26 9.52
C ARG A 93 -2.86 -9.67 10.25
N GLY A 94 -2.03 -10.54 10.83
CA GLY A 94 -0.78 -10.13 11.48
C GLY A 94 0.21 -9.48 10.49
N MET A 95 0.38 -10.07 9.30
CA MET A 95 1.22 -9.49 8.25
C MET A 95 0.73 -8.10 7.83
N PHE A 96 -0.58 -7.94 7.64
CA PHE A 96 -1.14 -6.66 7.21
C PHE A 96 -0.91 -5.55 8.24
N VAL A 97 -1.18 -5.82 9.51
CA VAL A 97 -1.00 -4.85 10.59
C VAL A 97 0.48 -4.52 10.81
N THR A 98 1.38 -5.48 10.60
CA THR A 98 2.84 -5.22 10.65
C THR A 98 3.25 -4.22 9.57
N VAL A 99 2.81 -4.39 8.32
CA VAL A 99 3.13 -3.44 7.25
C VAL A 99 2.56 -2.05 7.57
N LEU A 100 1.37 -1.99 8.16
CA LEU A 100 0.76 -0.73 8.57
C LEU A 100 1.55 -0.03 9.67
N GLY A 101 2.04 -0.77 10.67
CA GLY A 101 2.87 -0.22 11.72
C GLY A 101 4.27 0.19 11.22
N GLN A 102 4.82 -0.51 10.23
CA GLN A 102 6.03 -0.07 9.53
C GLN A 102 5.80 1.24 8.76
N LEU A 103 4.64 1.40 8.11
CA LEU A 103 4.24 2.66 7.49
C LEU A 103 4.13 3.80 8.52
N ALA A 104 3.59 3.49 9.69
CA ALA A 104 3.47 4.42 10.81
C ALA A 104 4.79 4.68 11.53
N GLN A 105 5.85 3.92 11.23
CA GLN A 105 7.17 4.02 11.85
C GLN A 105 7.13 3.89 13.39
N ILE A 106 6.34 2.95 13.89
CA ILE A 106 6.21 2.76 15.33
C ILE A 106 7.53 2.30 15.96
N ASP A 107 7.73 2.67 17.20
CA ASP A 107 8.77 2.08 18.05
C ASP A 107 8.23 0.76 18.64
N GLU A 108 8.76 -0.37 18.17
CA GLU A 108 8.31 -1.70 18.59
C GLU A 108 8.51 -1.95 20.10
N ASP A 109 9.56 -1.37 20.67
CA ASP A 109 9.89 -1.51 22.10
C ASP A 109 8.86 -0.80 23.01
N ALA A 110 8.09 0.13 22.48
CA ALA A 110 7.01 0.79 23.20
C ALA A 110 5.78 -0.11 23.43
N TYR A 111 5.70 -1.27 22.76
CA TYR A 111 4.53 -2.17 22.79
C TYR A 111 4.92 -3.61 23.21
N PRO A 112 5.44 -3.80 24.46
CA PRO A 112 5.95 -5.10 24.91
C PRO A 112 4.87 -6.10 25.29
N GLY A 113 3.60 -5.67 25.39
CA GLY A 113 2.45 -6.47 25.83
C GLY A 113 1.60 -7.02 24.69
N THR A 114 0.42 -7.51 25.05
CA THR A 114 -0.64 -7.89 24.12
C THR A 114 -2.02 -7.74 24.74
N SER A 115 -2.95 -7.14 23.99
CA SER A 115 -4.36 -7.02 24.35
C SER A 115 -5.19 -8.24 23.94
N PHE A 116 -4.60 -9.20 23.22
CA PHE A 116 -5.29 -10.36 22.68
C PHE A 116 -4.74 -11.68 23.21
N ASN A 117 -5.63 -12.62 23.53
CA ASN A 117 -5.26 -13.90 24.14
C ASN A 117 -4.65 -14.92 23.17
N ASP A 118 -4.70 -14.66 21.85
CA ASP A 118 -4.14 -15.48 20.79
C ASP A 118 -2.94 -14.81 20.06
N VAL A 119 -2.41 -13.73 20.65
CA VAL A 119 -1.18 -13.05 20.21
C VAL A 119 -0.10 -13.34 21.23
N GLU A 120 0.84 -14.20 20.89
CA GLU A 120 1.96 -14.58 21.74
C GLU A 120 3.02 -13.46 21.76
N ILE A 121 3.42 -13.05 22.97
CA ILE A 121 4.50 -12.06 23.16
C ILE A 121 5.80 -12.61 22.57
N GLY A 122 6.55 -11.74 21.88
CA GLY A 122 7.79 -12.10 21.20
C GLY A 122 7.61 -12.60 19.76
N ARG A 123 6.38 -12.73 19.28
CA ARG A 123 6.14 -12.89 17.84
C ARG A 123 6.42 -11.58 17.11
N TRP A 124 6.96 -11.68 15.92
CA TRP A 124 7.35 -10.53 15.09
C TRP A 124 6.19 -9.55 14.79
N TYR A 125 4.95 -10.00 14.82
CA TYR A 125 3.77 -9.16 14.63
C TYR A 125 3.20 -8.58 15.93
N ALA A 126 3.62 -9.10 17.11
CA ALA A 126 2.98 -8.77 18.39
C ALA A 126 3.02 -7.27 18.73
N PRO A 127 4.15 -6.55 18.63
CA PRO A 127 4.18 -5.12 18.93
C PRO A 127 3.30 -4.29 17.98
N PHE A 128 3.23 -4.68 16.72
CA PHE A 128 2.38 -4.01 15.72
C PHE A 128 0.89 -4.21 15.99
N VAL A 129 0.49 -5.42 16.41
CA VAL A 129 -0.89 -5.73 16.79
C VAL A 129 -1.28 -4.98 18.06
N GLU A 130 -0.40 -4.91 19.06
CA GLU A 130 -0.64 -4.17 20.29
C GLU A 130 -0.75 -2.67 20.04
N TRP A 131 0.18 -2.10 19.26
CA TRP A 131 0.08 -0.72 18.79
C TRP A 131 -1.28 -0.43 18.14
N ALA A 132 -1.69 -1.27 17.19
CA ALA A 132 -2.93 -1.08 16.46
C ALA A 132 -4.16 -1.18 17.36
N ALA A 133 -4.13 -2.04 18.38
CA ALA A 133 -5.19 -2.15 19.37
C ALA A 133 -5.29 -0.88 20.25
N GLN A 134 -4.16 -0.41 20.77
CA GLN A 134 -4.12 0.78 21.64
C GLN A 134 -4.57 2.06 20.93
N HIS A 135 -4.33 2.15 19.60
CA HIS A 135 -4.73 3.28 18.78
C HIS A 135 -6.11 3.12 18.12
N GLY A 136 -6.86 2.06 18.48
CA GLY A 136 -8.19 1.81 17.92
C GLY A 136 -8.21 1.41 16.45
N VAL A 137 -7.05 1.12 15.85
CA VAL A 137 -6.90 0.68 14.46
C VAL A 137 -7.48 -0.72 14.25
N VAL A 138 -7.35 -1.59 15.26
CA VAL A 138 -7.98 -2.92 15.29
C VAL A 138 -8.73 -3.14 16.59
N SER A 139 -9.82 -3.92 16.52
CA SER A 139 -10.66 -4.28 17.67
C SER A 139 -10.74 -5.79 17.91
N GLY A 140 -9.98 -6.58 17.16
CA GLY A 140 -10.06 -8.05 17.19
C GLY A 140 -11.28 -8.61 16.45
N THR A 141 -11.47 -9.93 16.60
CA THR A 141 -12.55 -10.71 15.96
C THR A 141 -13.62 -11.18 16.96
N GLY A 142 -13.49 -10.76 18.22
CA GLY A 142 -14.34 -11.15 19.31
C GLY A 142 -13.63 -12.08 20.31
N ASN A 143 -14.23 -12.25 21.49
CA ASN A 143 -13.72 -13.12 22.56
C ASN A 143 -12.23 -12.86 22.95
N GLY A 144 -11.76 -11.62 22.81
CA GLY A 144 -10.37 -11.26 23.11
C GLY A 144 -9.36 -11.80 22.10
N ARG A 145 -9.78 -12.14 20.88
CA ARG A 145 -8.91 -12.68 19.83
C ARG A 145 -8.65 -11.67 18.72
N PHE A 146 -7.44 -11.72 18.16
CA PHE A 146 -7.06 -10.98 16.97
C PHE A 146 -7.02 -11.86 15.71
N GLU A 147 -6.70 -13.13 15.85
CA GLU A 147 -6.51 -14.10 14.77
C GLU A 147 -5.36 -13.72 13.81
N PRO A 148 -4.12 -13.59 14.31
CA PRO A 148 -2.99 -13.05 13.53
C PRO A 148 -2.64 -13.89 12.30
N ASN A 149 -2.91 -15.20 12.34
CA ASN A 149 -2.61 -16.13 11.25
C ASN A 149 -3.78 -16.36 10.29
N ALA A 150 -4.97 -15.81 10.57
CA ALA A 150 -6.09 -15.89 9.66
C ALA A 150 -5.86 -15.03 8.41
N PRO A 151 -6.31 -15.46 7.22
CA PRO A 151 -6.34 -14.62 6.04
C PRO A 151 -7.08 -13.31 6.29
N ILE A 152 -6.55 -12.20 5.79
CA ILE A 152 -7.27 -10.92 5.85
C ILE A 152 -8.21 -10.80 4.66
N THR A 153 -9.48 -10.41 4.90
CA THR A 153 -10.42 -10.10 3.83
C THR A 153 -10.24 -8.65 3.34
N ARG A 154 -10.72 -8.37 2.14
CA ARG A 154 -10.61 -7.04 1.53
C ARG A 154 -11.40 -5.99 2.31
N GLU A 155 -12.58 -6.32 2.84
CA GLU A 155 -13.33 -5.41 3.71
C GLU A 155 -12.66 -5.18 5.07
N GLN A 156 -12.01 -6.20 5.64
CA GLN A 156 -11.20 -6.04 6.86
C GLN A 156 -10.01 -5.11 6.61
N MET A 157 -9.32 -5.29 5.49
CA MET A 157 -8.22 -4.43 5.09
C MET A 157 -8.68 -2.98 4.95
N ALA A 158 -9.79 -2.73 4.26
CA ALA A 158 -10.35 -1.39 4.09
C ALA A 158 -10.71 -0.74 5.44
N SER A 159 -11.36 -1.49 6.34
CA SER A 159 -11.71 -0.97 7.67
C SER A 159 -10.49 -0.64 8.54
N ILE A 160 -9.45 -1.49 8.50
CA ILE A 160 -8.21 -1.24 9.26
C ILE A 160 -7.52 0.02 8.74
N VAL A 161 -7.42 0.20 7.41
CA VAL A 161 -6.83 1.40 6.81
C VAL A 161 -7.64 2.66 7.17
N ALA A 162 -8.98 2.60 7.11
CA ALA A 162 -9.83 3.74 7.47
C ALA A 162 -9.64 4.16 8.93
N ARG A 163 -9.62 3.20 9.86
CA ARG A 163 -9.36 3.49 11.28
C ARG A 163 -7.97 4.04 11.52
N TYR A 164 -6.98 3.55 10.78
CA TYR A 164 -5.62 4.12 10.84
C TYR A 164 -5.61 5.59 10.40
N VAL A 165 -6.21 5.90 9.25
CA VAL A 165 -6.32 7.29 8.77
C VAL A 165 -7.04 8.16 9.81
N GLN A 166 -8.14 7.67 10.38
CA GLN A 166 -8.87 8.37 11.43
C GLN A 166 -8.01 8.60 12.67
N SER A 167 -7.21 7.62 13.10
CA SER A 167 -6.34 7.73 14.28
C SER A 167 -5.22 8.75 14.11
N THR A 168 -4.78 9.02 12.89
CA THR A 168 -3.77 10.05 12.57
C THR A 168 -4.37 11.45 12.46
N GLY A 169 -5.70 11.57 12.36
CA GLY A 169 -6.37 12.83 12.06
C GLY A 169 -6.17 13.33 10.63
N ALA A 170 -5.55 12.55 9.76
CA ALA A 170 -5.32 12.94 8.37
C ALA A 170 -6.63 12.97 7.57
N THR A 171 -6.76 13.98 6.71
CA THR A 171 -7.84 14.03 5.71
C THR A 171 -7.25 13.72 4.36
N LEU A 172 -7.57 12.54 3.83
CA LEU A 172 -7.07 12.12 2.52
C LEU A 172 -7.80 12.83 1.38
N PRO A 173 -7.09 13.26 0.32
CA PRO A 173 -7.70 13.87 -0.85
C PRO A 173 -8.57 12.85 -1.60
N THR A 174 -9.76 13.27 -2.01
CA THR A 174 -10.66 12.46 -2.85
C THR A 174 -10.32 12.62 -4.33
N ILE A 175 -10.62 11.58 -5.11
CA ILE A 175 -10.49 11.62 -6.58
C ILE A 175 -11.77 12.15 -7.23
N THR A 176 -11.65 12.72 -8.42
CA THR A 176 -12.78 13.36 -9.12
C THR A 176 -13.85 12.37 -9.59
N ASP A 177 -13.45 11.18 -9.99
CA ASP A 177 -14.35 10.14 -10.54
C ASP A 177 -14.10 8.79 -9.85
N PRO A 178 -14.60 8.62 -8.61
CA PRO A 178 -14.42 7.38 -7.88
C PRO A 178 -15.25 6.24 -8.51
N VAL A 179 -14.64 5.05 -8.57
CA VAL A 179 -15.34 3.85 -9.07
C VAL A 179 -16.61 3.57 -8.28
N VAL A 180 -17.61 2.98 -8.95
CA VAL A 180 -18.81 2.44 -8.29
C VAL A 180 -18.72 0.93 -8.30
N PHE A 181 -18.59 0.32 -7.12
CA PHE A 181 -18.55 -1.14 -7.02
C PHE A 181 -19.95 -1.75 -7.18
N LYS A 182 -20.04 -2.81 -7.99
CA LYS A 182 -21.31 -3.50 -8.27
C LYS A 182 -21.84 -4.32 -7.10
N ASP A 183 -20.98 -4.61 -6.14
CA ASP A 183 -21.23 -5.48 -4.98
C ASP A 183 -21.13 -4.72 -3.64
N MET A 184 -21.43 -3.41 -3.64
CA MET A 184 -21.50 -2.63 -2.40
C MET A 184 -22.51 -3.16 -1.40
N ASP A 185 -23.57 -3.78 -1.87
CA ASP A 185 -24.60 -4.44 -1.06
C ASP A 185 -24.11 -5.70 -0.34
N ALA A 186 -23.02 -6.30 -0.82
CA ALA A 186 -22.38 -7.45 -0.17
C ALA A 186 -21.36 -7.04 0.91
N VAL A 187 -21.04 -5.74 1.03
CA VAL A 187 -20.13 -5.23 2.07
C VAL A 187 -20.80 -5.27 3.43
N SER A 188 -20.14 -5.82 4.43
CA SER A 188 -20.60 -5.83 5.81
C SER A 188 -20.83 -4.41 6.34
N GLY A 189 -21.93 -4.18 7.10
CA GLY A 189 -22.27 -2.84 7.60
C GLY A 189 -21.14 -2.16 8.38
N TRP A 190 -20.33 -2.92 9.13
CA TRP A 190 -19.17 -2.41 9.87
C TRP A 190 -18.00 -1.98 8.96
N ALA A 191 -17.98 -2.42 7.72
CA ALA A 191 -16.90 -2.13 6.76
C ALA A 191 -17.25 -1.03 5.75
N LEU A 192 -18.52 -0.61 5.67
CA LEU A 192 -19.01 0.32 4.66
C LEU A 192 -18.21 1.63 4.63
N GLU A 193 -17.97 2.25 5.78
CA GLU A 193 -17.19 3.49 5.88
C GLU A 193 -15.76 3.31 5.35
N GLY A 194 -15.12 2.18 5.70
CA GLY A 194 -13.77 1.88 5.22
C GLY A 194 -13.71 1.66 3.71
N VAL A 195 -14.67 0.90 3.16
CA VAL A 195 -14.75 0.64 1.72
C VAL A 195 -15.04 1.94 0.95
N GLU A 196 -15.92 2.80 1.49
CA GLU A 196 -16.23 4.10 0.90
C GLU A 196 -14.99 5.01 0.89
N LEU A 197 -14.24 5.09 2.00
CA LEU A 197 -13.00 5.85 2.04
C LEU A 197 -12.01 5.36 0.97
N MET A 198 -11.79 4.04 0.86
CA MET A 198 -10.88 3.46 -0.12
C MET A 198 -11.27 3.80 -1.55
N ARG A 199 -12.57 3.77 -1.84
CA ARG A 199 -13.16 4.10 -3.13
C ARG A 199 -12.98 5.59 -3.46
N MET A 200 -13.36 6.46 -2.52
CA MET A 200 -13.33 7.92 -2.70
C MET A 200 -11.91 8.48 -2.85
N THR A 201 -10.94 7.84 -2.22
CA THR A 201 -9.52 8.23 -2.30
C THR A 201 -8.74 7.56 -3.43
N GLY A 202 -9.38 6.60 -4.13
CA GLY A 202 -8.75 5.82 -5.19
C GLY A 202 -7.69 4.82 -4.70
N ILE A 203 -7.63 4.54 -3.39
CA ILE A 203 -6.70 3.56 -2.82
C ILE A 203 -7.05 2.14 -3.28
N ILE A 204 -8.36 1.85 -3.44
CA ILE A 204 -8.84 0.60 -4.04
C ILE A 204 -9.78 0.92 -5.19
N SER A 205 -9.50 0.34 -6.37
CA SER A 205 -10.28 0.53 -7.59
C SER A 205 -11.14 -0.70 -7.98
N GLY A 206 -11.12 -1.77 -7.18
CA GLY A 206 -11.83 -3.01 -7.52
C GLY A 206 -11.11 -3.87 -8.55
N ASP A 207 -11.83 -4.85 -9.09
CA ASP A 207 -11.36 -5.68 -10.19
C ASP A 207 -11.77 -5.10 -11.56
N GLU A 208 -11.29 -5.72 -12.65
CA GLU A 208 -11.59 -5.31 -14.04
C GLU A 208 -13.09 -5.38 -14.38
N LYS A 209 -13.88 -6.10 -13.59
CA LYS A 209 -15.33 -6.24 -13.77
C LYS A 209 -16.12 -5.25 -12.93
N GLY A 210 -15.44 -4.45 -12.10
CA GLY A 210 -16.05 -3.44 -11.23
C GLY A 210 -16.57 -4.00 -9.90
N TYR A 211 -16.00 -5.11 -9.40
CA TYR A 211 -16.34 -5.66 -8.09
C TYR A 211 -15.27 -5.32 -7.05
N PHE A 212 -15.72 -5.05 -5.84
CA PHE A 212 -14.86 -4.89 -4.67
C PHE A 212 -14.41 -6.23 -4.09
N LEU A 213 -15.29 -7.24 -4.08
CA LEU A 213 -15.11 -8.57 -3.50
C LEU A 213 -14.81 -8.51 -1.98
N PRO A 214 -15.76 -8.08 -1.13
CA PRO A 214 -15.51 -7.76 0.29
C PRO A 214 -14.93 -8.93 1.08
N LEU A 215 -15.42 -10.15 0.87
CA LEU A 215 -14.97 -11.36 1.55
C LEU A 215 -13.78 -12.04 0.86
N GLY A 216 -13.32 -11.52 -0.27
CA GLY A 216 -12.14 -12.00 -0.96
C GLY A 216 -10.89 -11.81 -0.10
N GLN A 217 -9.98 -12.77 -0.12
CA GLN A 217 -8.71 -12.70 0.60
C GLN A 217 -7.73 -11.78 -0.15
N ALA A 218 -7.05 -10.91 0.59
CA ALA A 218 -6.06 -10.01 0.01
C ALA A 218 -4.72 -10.72 -0.22
N THR A 219 -4.14 -10.54 -1.40
CA THR A 219 -2.80 -11.04 -1.72
C THR A 219 -1.72 -10.02 -1.37
N ARG A 220 -0.45 -10.47 -1.33
CA ARG A 220 0.71 -9.61 -1.09
C ARG A 220 0.82 -8.50 -2.15
N ALA A 221 0.54 -8.80 -3.41
CA ALA A 221 0.52 -7.81 -4.49
C ALA A 221 -0.55 -6.73 -4.26
N GLN A 222 -1.76 -7.14 -3.89
CA GLN A 222 -2.84 -6.21 -3.57
C GLN A 222 -2.53 -5.34 -2.36
N ALA A 223 -1.93 -5.90 -1.31
CA ALA A 223 -1.49 -5.14 -0.15
C ALA A 223 -0.38 -4.14 -0.51
N ALA A 224 0.61 -4.53 -1.31
CA ALA A 224 1.64 -3.62 -1.79
C ALA A 224 1.03 -2.41 -2.52
N THR A 225 -0.02 -2.64 -3.33
CA THR A 225 -0.75 -1.57 -4.00
C THR A 225 -1.45 -0.65 -3.01
N VAL A 226 -2.21 -1.21 -2.06
CA VAL A 226 -2.94 -0.44 -1.04
C VAL A 226 -1.99 0.42 -0.20
N PHE A 227 -0.89 -0.14 0.29
CA PHE A 227 0.08 0.60 1.11
C PHE A 227 0.82 1.68 0.33
N THR A 228 1.12 1.44 -0.95
CA THR A 228 1.69 2.46 -1.83
C THR A 228 0.72 3.61 -2.04
N GLN A 229 -0.52 3.31 -2.41
CA GLN A 229 -1.56 4.33 -2.64
C GLN A 229 -1.90 5.10 -1.35
N LEU A 230 -1.98 4.41 -0.20
CA LEU A 230 -2.20 5.04 1.09
C LEU A 230 -1.07 6.03 1.43
N ARG A 231 0.17 5.61 1.31
CA ARG A 231 1.32 6.48 1.58
C ARG A 231 1.34 7.70 0.66
N GLU A 232 1.09 7.51 -0.63
CA GLU A 232 1.00 8.62 -1.59
C GLU A 232 -0.17 9.56 -1.26
N ALA A 233 -1.32 9.04 -0.80
CA ALA A 233 -2.45 9.86 -0.40
C ALA A 233 -2.14 10.69 0.86
N ILE A 234 -1.45 10.10 1.85
CA ILE A 234 -0.99 10.82 3.05
C ILE A 234 -0.02 11.95 2.67
N LEU A 235 1.00 11.65 1.86
CA LEU A 235 1.97 12.66 1.42
C LEU A 235 1.33 13.83 0.66
N ARG A 236 0.28 13.56 -0.12
CA ARG A 236 -0.51 14.61 -0.80
C ARG A 236 -1.37 15.44 0.14
N ALA A 237 -1.75 14.89 1.29
CA ALA A 237 -2.52 15.63 2.29
C ALA A 237 -1.67 16.61 3.12
N GLU A 238 -0.34 16.40 3.16
CA GLU A 238 0.63 17.22 3.89
C GLU A 238 1.15 18.42 3.07
N THR A 239 0.84 18.48 1.76
CA THR A 239 1.28 19.54 0.82
C THR A 239 0.19 20.55 0.55
#